data_e68ab77712dd70eb0925d83d71532fac
#
_entry.id   e68ab77712dd70eb0925d83d71532fac
#
_cell.length_a   1.000
_cell.length_b   1.000
_cell.length_c   1.000
_cell.angle_alpha   90.00
_cell.angle_beta   90.00
_cell.angle_gamma   90.00
#
_symmetry.space_group_name_H-M   'P 1'
#
loop_
_entity.id
_entity.type
_entity.pdbx_description
1 polymer ?
#
loop_
_entity_poly.entity_id
_entity_poly.type
_entity_poly.pdbx_seq_one_letter_code
_entity_poly.pdbx_strand_id
1 'polypeptide(L)'
;NIIIVILSFYMVSGQAYEGLTLFSAYSDDPEEDEHYTRLIDNNENILHSWTHERGSASMPYLFQDSTLLYPYRVLNPSMCNGGVGGGISHYTWDGDLLWNYEFFNNSYQHHHDIQPLPNGNILVLAWERHTATQDDETEYYGGTGRGWSEMGRTEVQNPLNQMWGEAVFEIE
;
A
#
# COMPACT_ATOMS: atom_id res chain seq x y z
N ASN A 1 -25.52 -30.81 -52.42
CA ASN A 1 -24.85 -31.12 -51.14
C ASN A 1 -24.63 -29.83 -50.38
N ILE A 2 -25.41 -29.63 -49.31
CA ILE A 2 -25.25 -28.48 -48.39
C ILE A 2 -24.37 -28.98 -47.24
N ILE A 3 -23.20 -28.37 -47.04
CA ILE A 3 -22.34 -28.61 -45.88
C ILE A 3 -22.79 -27.65 -44.80
N ILE A 4 -23.41 -28.20 -43.75
CA ILE A 4 -23.73 -27.41 -42.54
C ILE A 4 -22.52 -27.47 -41.63
N VAL A 5 -21.81 -26.33 -41.45
CA VAL A 5 -20.73 -26.22 -40.48
C VAL A 5 -21.39 -25.78 -39.16
N ILE A 6 -21.44 -26.67 -38.19
CA ILE A 6 -21.87 -26.35 -36.81
C ILE A 6 -20.65 -25.81 -36.06
N LEU A 7 -20.58 -24.50 -35.84
CA LEU A 7 -19.62 -23.87 -34.96
C LEU A 7 -20.13 -24.00 -33.51
N SER A 8 -19.53 -24.92 -32.76
CA SER A 8 -19.77 -25.04 -31.33
C SER A 8 -18.94 -23.94 -30.58
N PHE A 9 -19.61 -22.93 -30.08
CA PHE A 9 -18.99 -21.97 -29.15
C PHE A 9 -18.96 -22.62 -27.77
N TYR A 10 -17.78 -23.03 -27.31
CA TYR A 10 -17.57 -23.33 -25.91
C TYR A 10 -17.39 -21.98 -25.16
N MET A 11 -18.40 -21.60 -24.40
CA MET A 11 -18.25 -20.54 -23.40
C MET A 11 -17.40 -21.13 -22.27
N VAL A 12 -16.14 -20.74 -22.20
CA VAL A 12 -15.33 -20.96 -21.00
C VAL A 12 -15.76 -19.92 -20.00
N SER A 13 -16.66 -20.27 -19.09
CA SER A 13 -16.93 -19.47 -17.91
C SER A 13 -15.77 -19.70 -16.94
N GLY A 14 -14.94 -18.69 -16.70
CA GLY A 14 -14.02 -18.73 -15.59
C GLY A 14 -14.84 -18.88 -14.30
N GLN A 15 -14.55 -19.90 -13.52
CA GLN A 15 -15.15 -20.06 -12.19
C GLN A 15 -14.25 -19.34 -11.20
N ALA A 16 -14.81 -18.41 -10.41
CA ALA A 16 -14.09 -17.80 -9.32
C ALA A 16 -13.69 -18.88 -8.30
N TYR A 17 -12.52 -18.71 -7.70
CA TYR A 17 -12.10 -19.58 -6.59
C TYR A 17 -13.13 -19.45 -5.45
N GLU A 18 -13.53 -20.58 -4.84
CA GLU A 18 -14.40 -20.55 -3.68
C GLU A 18 -13.67 -19.93 -2.50
N GLY A 19 -14.16 -18.79 -2.01
CA GLY A 19 -13.52 -18.05 -0.94
C GLY A 19 -14.19 -16.72 -0.65
N LEU A 20 -13.49 -15.93 0.13
CA LEU A 20 -13.91 -14.58 0.50
C LEU A 20 -12.93 -13.56 -0.09
N THR A 21 -13.44 -12.41 -0.46
CA THR A 21 -12.64 -11.28 -0.94
C THR A 21 -12.67 -10.17 0.09
N LEU A 22 -11.48 -9.77 0.53
CA LEU A 22 -11.29 -8.58 1.37
C LEU A 22 -10.80 -7.43 0.49
N PHE A 23 -11.42 -6.28 0.58
CA PHE A 23 -10.99 -5.10 -0.16
C PHE A 23 -11.37 -3.81 0.54
N SER A 24 -10.60 -2.75 0.29
CA SER A 24 -10.93 -1.38 0.64
C SER A 24 -11.18 -0.60 -0.65
N ALA A 25 -12.36 -0.04 -0.78
CA ALA A 25 -12.65 0.84 -1.91
C ALA A 25 -11.92 2.18 -1.70
N TYR A 26 -11.33 2.68 -2.77
CA TYR A 26 -10.87 4.05 -2.84
C TYR A 26 -11.98 4.90 -3.48
N SER A 27 -12.37 5.97 -2.81
CA SER A 27 -13.25 6.98 -3.39
C SER A 27 -12.47 8.28 -3.56
N ASP A 28 -12.55 8.85 -4.76
CA ASP A 28 -12.08 10.20 -5.04
C ASP A 28 -13.19 11.25 -4.78
N ASP A 29 -14.36 10.81 -4.32
CA ASP A 29 -15.47 11.71 -4.02
C ASP A 29 -15.19 12.45 -2.70
N PRO A 30 -14.99 13.78 -2.72
CA PRO A 30 -14.75 14.56 -1.51
C PRO A 30 -15.99 14.66 -0.60
N GLU A 31 -17.16 14.22 -1.06
CA GLU A 31 -18.39 14.16 -0.26
C GLU A 31 -18.56 12.80 0.44
N GLU A 32 -17.70 11.82 0.12
CA GLU A 32 -17.70 10.52 0.78
C GLU A 32 -16.81 10.58 2.02
N ASP A 33 -17.41 10.97 3.15
CA ASP A 33 -16.73 11.10 4.46
C ASP A 33 -16.37 9.75 5.09
N GLU A 34 -16.83 8.62 4.51
CA GLU A 34 -16.67 7.30 5.10
C GLU A 34 -15.89 6.36 4.18
N HIS A 35 -14.82 5.79 4.72
CA HIS A 35 -14.00 4.80 4.04
C HIS A 35 -14.28 3.41 4.62
N TYR A 36 -14.41 2.41 3.74
CA TYR A 36 -14.78 1.06 4.16
C TYR A 36 -13.77 0.02 3.71
N THR A 37 -13.50 -0.94 4.60
CA THR A 37 -13.01 -2.26 4.21
C THR A 37 -14.16 -3.25 4.28
N ARG A 38 -14.33 -4.08 3.25
CA ARG A 38 -15.42 -5.06 3.17
C ARG A 38 -14.88 -6.45 2.93
N LEU A 39 -15.51 -7.41 3.59
CA LEU A 39 -15.36 -8.84 3.33
C LEU A 39 -16.62 -9.32 2.61
N ILE A 40 -16.48 -9.88 1.42
CA ILE A 40 -17.60 -10.35 0.60
C ILE A 40 -17.40 -11.80 0.18
N ASP A 41 -18.52 -12.49 -0.12
CA ASP A 41 -18.51 -13.80 -0.76
C ASP A 41 -18.50 -13.70 -2.30
N ASN A 42 -18.48 -14.85 -2.98
CA ASN A 42 -18.48 -14.92 -4.44
C ASN A 42 -19.81 -14.49 -5.09
N ASN A 43 -20.84 -14.23 -4.31
CA ASN A 43 -22.12 -13.67 -4.77
C ASN A 43 -22.22 -12.17 -4.47
N GLU A 44 -21.11 -11.54 -4.06
CA GLU A 44 -21.02 -10.12 -3.69
C GLU A 44 -21.85 -9.76 -2.42
N ASN A 45 -22.26 -10.75 -1.61
CA ASN A 45 -22.88 -10.45 -0.35
C ASN A 45 -21.83 -9.93 0.65
N ILE A 46 -22.10 -8.79 1.26
CA ILE A 46 -21.25 -8.22 2.31
C ILE A 46 -21.44 -9.05 3.58
N LEU A 47 -20.39 -9.74 4.00
CA LEU A 47 -20.36 -10.55 5.20
C LEU A 47 -19.92 -9.74 6.42
N HIS A 48 -19.02 -8.78 6.20
CA HIS A 48 -18.54 -7.87 7.23
C HIS A 48 -18.03 -6.55 6.63
N SER A 49 -18.04 -5.48 7.45
CA SER A 49 -17.58 -4.16 7.04
C SER A 49 -16.93 -3.43 8.22
N TRP A 50 -15.78 -2.82 7.98
CA TRP A 50 -15.12 -1.88 8.89
C TRP A 50 -15.22 -0.48 8.30
N THR A 51 -15.48 0.50 9.15
CA THR A 51 -15.46 1.93 8.77
C THR A 51 -14.18 2.58 9.25
N HIS A 52 -13.59 3.45 8.44
CA HIS A 52 -12.33 4.11 8.72
C HIS A 52 -12.44 5.62 8.56
N GLU A 53 -11.67 6.38 9.34
CA GLU A 53 -11.59 7.84 9.23
C GLU A 53 -10.72 8.31 8.05
N ARG A 54 -9.89 7.43 7.51
CA ARG A 54 -8.90 7.73 6.47
C ARG A 54 -9.01 6.78 5.30
N GLY A 55 -8.78 7.30 4.11
CA GLY A 55 -8.74 6.49 2.90
C GLY A 55 -7.59 5.47 2.90
N SER A 56 -7.86 4.32 2.31
CA SER A 56 -6.89 3.24 2.15
C SER A 56 -5.63 3.70 1.39
N ALA A 57 -4.47 3.28 1.84
CA ALA A 57 -3.21 3.44 1.13
C ALA A 57 -2.90 2.24 0.22
N SER A 58 -3.20 1.03 0.70
CA SER A 58 -3.03 -0.23 -0.02
C SER A 58 -4.00 -1.29 0.49
N MET A 59 -3.72 -2.56 0.21
CA MET A 59 -4.57 -3.68 0.61
C MET A 59 -4.55 -3.88 2.13
N PRO A 60 -5.72 -4.13 2.75
CA PRO A 60 -5.80 -4.52 4.15
C PRO A 60 -5.44 -6.00 4.32
N TYR A 61 -5.07 -6.38 5.55
CA TYR A 61 -4.79 -7.77 5.92
C TYR A 61 -5.74 -8.22 7.02
N LEU A 62 -6.50 -9.29 6.76
CA LEU A 62 -7.33 -9.96 7.76
C LEU A 62 -6.54 -11.14 8.33
N PHE A 63 -6.28 -11.12 9.64
CA PHE A 63 -5.55 -12.17 10.33
C PHE A 63 -6.47 -13.34 10.74
N GLN A 64 -5.87 -14.47 11.09
CA GLN A 64 -6.62 -15.67 11.52
C GLN A 64 -7.40 -15.48 12.81
N ASP A 65 -6.99 -14.54 13.66
CA ASP A 65 -7.69 -14.14 14.87
C ASP A 65 -8.82 -13.13 14.62
N SER A 66 -9.16 -12.90 13.36
CA SER A 66 -10.19 -11.97 12.89
C SER A 66 -9.87 -10.49 13.15
N THR A 67 -8.62 -10.14 13.39
CA THR A 67 -8.20 -8.73 13.44
C THR A 67 -7.81 -8.21 12.06
N LEU A 68 -7.98 -6.91 11.83
CA LEU A 68 -7.72 -6.25 10.56
C LEU A 68 -6.56 -5.27 10.66
N LEU A 69 -5.53 -5.46 9.85
CA LEU A 69 -4.47 -4.48 9.65
C LEU A 69 -4.81 -3.62 8.43
N TYR A 70 -4.87 -2.31 8.62
CA TYR A 70 -5.35 -1.34 7.64
C TYR A 70 -4.31 -0.24 7.37
N PRO A 71 -3.60 -0.27 6.24
CA PRO A 71 -2.75 0.83 5.82
C PRO A 71 -3.59 1.98 5.26
N TYR A 72 -3.33 3.20 5.71
CA TYR A 72 -4.11 4.37 5.34
C TYR A 72 -3.26 5.58 4.94
N ARG A 73 -3.91 6.56 4.31
CA ARG A 73 -3.31 7.82 3.89
C ARG A 73 -3.35 8.85 5.01
N VAL A 74 -2.21 9.45 5.30
CA VAL A 74 -2.13 10.58 6.24
C VAL A 74 -2.56 11.88 5.55
N LEU A 75 -3.05 12.85 6.33
CA LEU A 75 -3.56 14.12 5.79
C LEU A 75 -2.49 15.03 5.20
N ASN A 76 -1.32 15.07 5.81
CA ASN A 76 -0.25 16.00 5.46
C ASN A 76 1.06 15.24 5.25
N PRO A 77 1.16 14.44 4.18
CA PRO A 77 2.36 13.68 3.91
C PRO A 77 3.55 14.60 3.65
N SER A 78 4.72 14.21 4.13
CA SER A 78 5.97 14.97 3.93
C SER A 78 6.49 14.84 2.50
N MET A 79 6.18 13.72 1.85
CA MET A 79 6.45 13.45 0.44
C MET A 79 5.15 12.97 -0.20
N CYS A 80 4.63 13.75 -1.15
CA CYS A 80 3.33 13.49 -1.77
C CYS A 80 3.50 13.19 -3.26
N ASN A 81 3.28 11.93 -3.61
CA ASN A 81 3.21 11.47 -5.00
C ASN A 81 2.21 10.31 -5.08
N GLY A 82 2.01 9.72 -6.26
CA GLY A 82 1.16 8.55 -6.42
C GLY A 82 1.52 7.45 -5.43
N GLY A 83 0.51 6.83 -4.80
CA GLY A 83 0.71 5.75 -3.84
C GLY A 83 1.07 6.17 -2.41
N VAL A 84 0.99 7.46 -2.05
CA VAL A 84 1.25 7.94 -0.70
C VAL A 84 0.35 7.23 0.33
N GLY A 85 0.95 6.78 1.43
CA GLY A 85 0.29 6.23 2.61
C GLY A 85 0.62 7.04 3.85
N GLY A 86 1.26 6.43 4.82
CA GLY A 86 1.82 7.05 6.01
C GLY A 86 1.30 6.51 7.33
N GLY A 87 0.15 5.86 7.37
CA GLY A 87 -0.41 5.30 8.57
C GLY A 87 -0.77 3.82 8.46
N ILE A 88 -0.78 3.15 9.61
CA ILE A 88 -1.20 1.75 9.77
C ILE A 88 -2.06 1.67 11.02
N SER A 89 -3.27 1.16 10.90
CA SER A 89 -4.17 0.90 12.01
C SER A 89 -4.45 -0.60 12.14
N HIS A 90 -4.63 -1.07 13.37
CA HIS A 90 -5.01 -2.43 13.67
C HIS A 90 -6.33 -2.43 14.44
N TYR A 91 -7.31 -3.17 13.94
CA TYR A 91 -8.66 -3.19 14.47
C TYR A 91 -9.08 -4.59 14.91
N THR A 92 -9.98 -4.66 15.88
CA THR A 92 -10.74 -5.88 16.18
C THR A 92 -11.72 -6.21 15.05
N TRP A 93 -12.34 -7.39 15.12
CA TRP A 93 -13.47 -7.73 14.25
C TRP A 93 -14.60 -6.72 14.37
N ASP A 94 -14.92 -6.25 15.56
CA ASP A 94 -16.03 -5.33 15.82
C ASP A 94 -15.70 -3.86 15.45
N GLY A 95 -14.49 -3.58 14.96
CA GLY A 95 -14.06 -2.26 14.51
C GLY A 95 -13.40 -1.41 15.59
N ASP A 96 -13.15 -1.95 16.79
CA ASP A 96 -12.41 -1.25 17.82
C ASP A 96 -10.92 -1.12 17.46
N LEU A 97 -10.39 0.08 17.60
CA LEU A 97 -8.97 0.35 17.34
C LEU A 97 -8.09 -0.28 18.42
N LEU A 98 -7.22 -1.21 18.04
CA LEU A 98 -6.23 -1.82 18.92
C LEU A 98 -4.98 -0.94 19.05
N TRP A 99 -4.44 -0.50 17.92
CA TRP A 99 -3.33 0.45 17.86
C TRP A 99 -3.30 1.16 16.50
N ASN A 100 -2.60 2.28 16.48
CA ASN A 100 -2.32 3.09 15.30
C ASN A 100 -0.87 3.53 15.30
N TYR A 101 -0.24 3.52 14.15
CA TYR A 101 1.12 4.00 13.96
C TYR A 101 1.26 4.77 12.66
N GLU A 102 1.86 5.96 12.72
CA GLU A 102 2.15 6.76 11.54
C GLU A 102 3.64 6.70 11.20
N PHE A 103 3.96 6.23 10.00
CA PHE A 103 5.31 6.07 9.50
C PHE A 103 5.61 7.10 8.41
N PHE A 104 5.79 8.34 8.84
CA PHE A 104 6.25 9.43 8.00
C PHE A 104 6.89 10.56 8.82
N ASN A 105 7.86 11.26 8.22
CA ASN A 105 8.46 12.48 8.73
C ASN A 105 9.20 13.20 7.60
N ASN A 106 10.08 14.14 7.92
CA ASN A 106 10.84 14.88 6.91
C ASN A 106 11.88 14.04 6.16
N SER A 107 12.24 12.86 6.65
CA SER A 107 13.27 11.99 6.05
C SER A 107 12.68 10.81 5.31
N TYR A 108 11.52 10.30 5.70
CA TYR A 108 10.86 9.18 5.04
C TYR A 108 9.34 9.29 5.08
N GLN A 109 8.70 8.60 4.14
CA GLN A 109 7.25 8.56 3.97
C GLN A 109 6.82 7.18 3.49
N HIS A 110 5.99 6.47 4.28
CA HIS A 110 5.35 5.24 3.80
C HIS A 110 4.57 5.48 2.51
N HIS A 111 4.72 4.58 1.58
CA HIS A 111 3.95 4.56 0.32
C HIS A 111 3.64 3.14 -0.12
N HIS A 112 2.62 3.00 -0.93
CA HIS A 112 2.13 1.77 -1.56
C HIS A 112 1.82 0.67 -0.54
N ASP A 113 2.79 -0.15 -0.11
CA ASP A 113 2.50 -1.42 0.52
C ASP A 113 3.17 -1.62 1.88
N ILE A 114 2.58 -2.53 2.65
CA ILE A 114 3.12 -3.08 3.88
C ILE A 114 3.05 -4.60 3.81
N GLN A 115 3.88 -5.30 4.58
CA GLN A 115 3.83 -6.75 4.68
C GLN A 115 3.95 -7.20 6.14
N PRO A 116 2.86 -7.74 6.74
CA PRO A 116 2.97 -8.39 8.05
C PRO A 116 3.89 -9.61 7.99
N LEU A 117 4.73 -9.76 9.01
CA LEU A 117 5.66 -10.88 9.15
C LEU A 117 5.17 -11.90 10.19
N PRO A 118 5.62 -13.17 10.12
CA PRO A 118 5.21 -14.21 11.07
C PRO A 118 5.65 -13.95 12.52
N ASN A 119 6.66 -13.10 12.74
CA ASN A 119 7.14 -12.70 14.07
C ASN A 119 6.31 -11.58 14.71
N GLY A 120 5.30 -11.05 14.01
CA GLY A 120 4.46 -9.94 14.43
C GLY A 120 4.93 -8.57 13.95
N ASN A 121 6.12 -8.46 13.40
CA ASN A 121 6.65 -7.23 12.82
C ASN A 121 6.00 -6.93 11.47
N ILE A 122 6.18 -5.70 10.98
CA ILE A 122 5.63 -5.26 9.70
C ILE A 122 6.75 -4.67 8.84
N LEU A 123 6.92 -5.15 7.61
CA LEU A 123 7.72 -4.45 6.61
C LEU A 123 6.90 -3.32 6.02
N VAL A 124 7.54 -2.16 5.90
CA VAL A 124 6.94 -0.94 5.36
C VAL A 124 7.79 -0.46 4.19
N LEU A 125 7.18 -0.31 3.03
CA LEU A 125 7.81 0.32 1.88
C LEU A 125 7.73 1.83 2.04
N ALA A 126 8.84 2.53 1.90
CA ALA A 126 8.89 3.97 2.10
C ALA A 126 9.81 4.68 1.12
N TRP A 127 9.47 5.92 0.79
CA TRP A 127 10.45 6.84 0.21
C TRP A 127 11.34 7.38 1.31
N GLU A 128 12.64 7.40 1.02
CA GLU A 128 13.65 8.08 1.80
C GLU A 128 14.12 9.33 1.06
N ARG A 129 14.13 10.46 1.77
CA ARG A 129 14.50 11.74 1.18
C ARG A 129 15.99 11.97 1.26
N HIS A 130 16.58 12.27 0.10
CA HIS A 130 17.94 12.73 -0.06
C HIS A 130 17.98 14.09 -0.75
N THR A 131 19.04 14.87 -0.53
CA THR A 131 19.25 16.07 -1.32
C THR A 131 19.82 15.68 -2.70
N ALA A 132 19.33 16.32 -3.75
CA ALA A 132 19.70 16.00 -5.12
C ALA A 132 21.19 16.27 -5.42
N THR A 133 21.87 17.07 -4.60
CA THR A 133 23.28 17.49 -4.75
C THR A 133 24.26 16.77 -3.81
N GLN A 134 23.78 15.85 -2.96
CA GLN A 134 24.64 15.16 -2.00
C GLN A 134 25.32 13.96 -2.64
N ASP A 135 26.58 14.12 -2.98
CA ASP A 135 27.46 13.01 -3.34
C ASP A 135 27.98 12.25 -2.10
N ASP A 136 27.78 12.77 -0.87
CA ASP A 136 28.45 12.31 0.34
C ASP A 136 27.60 11.47 1.30
N GLU A 137 26.31 11.26 1.06
CA GLU A 137 25.42 10.55 2.02
C GLU A 137 25.55 9.02 2.03
N THR A 138 26.49 8.47 1.32
CA THR A 138 26.64 7.02 1.15
C THR A 138 27.17 6.28 2.38
N GLU A 139 27.60 6.98 3.43
CA GLU A 139 28.05 6.34 4.68
C GLU A 139 26.88 5.86 5.57
N TYR A 140 25.67 6.41 5.40
CA TYR A 140 24.56 6.19 6.34
C TYR A 140 24.03 4.75 6.36
N TYR A 141 24.11 3.99 5.26
CA TYR A 141 23.57 2.62 5.17
C TYR A 141 24.62 1.53 4.90
N GLY A 142 25.84 1.70 5.36
CA GLY A 142 26.91 0.73 5.05
C GLY A 142 27.22 0.67 3.55
N GLY A 143 26.92 1.73 2.85
CA GLY A 143 27.15 1.88 1.42
C GLY A 143 28.64 1.90 1.07
N THR A 144 28.94 1.75 -0.20
CA THR A 144 30.30 1.65 -0.75
C THR A 144 31.04 2.98 -0.77
N GLY A 145 30.51 4.07 -0.16
CA GLY A 145 31.10 5.41 -0.23
C GLY A 145 31.04 6.05 -1.63
N ARG A 146 30.14 5.57 -2.51
CA ARG A 146 29.96 6.15 -3.85
C ARG A 146 28.79 7.09 -3.88
N GLY A 147 29.00 8.31 -4.37
CA GLY A 147 27.94 9.31 -4.58
C GLY A 147 26.97 8.91 -5.70
N TRP A 148 25.89 9.65 -5.82
CA TRP A 148 24.85 9.41 -6.83
C TRP A 148 25.37 9.42 -8.26
N SER A 149 26.33 10.32 -8.56
CA SER A 149 27.01 10.41 -9.86
C SER A 149 27.83 9.16 -10.19
N GLU A 150 28.52 8.58 -9.20
CA GLU A 150 29.25 7.33 -9.36
C GLU A 150 28.36 6.11 -9.54
N MET A 151 27.13 6.16 -9.01
CA MET A 151 26.09 5.15 -9.21
C MET A 151 25.32 5.34 -10.53
N GLY A 152 25.75 6.26 -11.39
CA GLY A 152 25.20 6.50 -12.71
C GLY A 152 24.12 7.57 -12.78
N ARG A 153 23.80 8.26 -11.68
CA ARG A 153 22.88 9.39 -11.66
C ARG A 153 23.64 10.71 -11.72
N THR A 154 24.04 11.11 -12.92
CA THR A 154 24.89 12.28 -13.14
C THR A 154 24.18 13.61 -13.09
N GLU A 155 22.84 13.62 -13.22
CA GLU A 155 22.02 14.83 -13.18
C GLU A 155 20.71 14.57 -12.44
N VAL A 156 20.45 15.34 -11.38
CA VAL A 156 19.16 15.37 -10.69
C VAL A 156 18.62 16.79 -10.76
N GLN A 157 17.65 17.00 -11.64
CA GLN A 157 17.00 18.30 -11.79
C GLN A 157 15.54 18.21 -11.34
N ASN A 158 15.24 18.76 -10.17
CA ASN A 158 13.88 19.00 -9.74
C ASN A 158 13.80 20.27 -8.89
N PRO A 159 12.61 20.96 -8.91
CA PRO A 159 12.43 22.23 -8.20
C PRO A 159 12.62 22.15 -6.68
N LEU A 160 12.48 20.94 -6.11
CA LEU A 160 12.59 20.71 -4.66
C LEU A 160 14.02 20.44 -4.22
N ASN A 161 14.96 20.27 -5.15
CA ASN A 161 16.34 19.81 -4.88
C ASN A 161 16.35 18.53 -4.01
N GLN A 162 15.44 17.61 -4.30
CA GLN A 162 15.28 16.35 -3.57
C GLN A 162 15.36 15.17 -4.51
N MET A 163 15.84 14.06 -3.97
CA MET A 163 15.70 12.74 -4.55
C MET A 163 15.06 11.83 -3.53
N TRP A 164 14.09 11.01 -3.96
CA TRP A 164 13.43 10.04 -3.12
C TRP A 164 13.88 8.66 -3.54
N GLY A 165 14.58 7.97 -2.64
CA GLY A 165 14.99 6.59 -2.80
C GLY A 165 13.95 5.64 -2.23
N GLU A 166 13.89 4.44 -2.78
CA GLU A 166 13.09 3.36 -2.22
C GLU A 166 13.82 2.74 -1.03
N ALA A 167 13.11 2.55 0.07
CA ALA A 167 13.60 1.89 1.28
C ALA A 167 12.55 0.94 1.85
N VAL A 168 12.99 -0.11 2.52
CA VAL A 168 12.13 -1.04 3.26
C VAL A 168 12.56 -1.00 4.72
N PHE A 169 11.60 -0.73 5.58
CA PHE A 169 11.78 -0.69 7.03
C PHE A 169 11.02 -1.85 7.68
N GLU A 170 11.60 -2.43 8.71
CA GLU A 170 10.92 -3.37 9.60
C GLU A 170 10.58 -2.63 10.89
N ILE A 171 9.30 -2.63 11.26
CA ILE A 171 8.79 -2.07 12.52
C ILE A 171 8.30 -3.18 13.42
N GLU A 172 8.56 -3.02 14.75
CA GLU A 172 8.16 -3.95 15.81
C GLU A 172 6.88 -3.49 16.52
#